data_082e14f1c93066d8bf3d48a0b8183916
#
_entry.id   082e14f1c93066d8bf3d48a0b8183916
#
_cell.length_a   1.000
_cell.length_b   1.000
_cell.length_c   1.000
_cell.angle_alpha   90.00
_cell.angle_beta   90.00
_cell.angle_gamma   90.00
#
_symmetry.space_group_name_H-M   'P 1'
#
loop_
_entity.id
_entity.type
_entity.pdbx_description
1 polymer ?
#
loop_
_entity_poly.entity_id
_entity_poly.type
_entity_poly.pdbx_seq_one_letter_code
_entity_poly.pdbx_strand_id
1 'polypeptide(L)'
;MRIIGIDPGLARVGYGIIELENEKKILLDCGVIETGKDKKEEDRLYEIFKDLNELINHWNPDVAAVEKFFFYRSSTTISVVQARGVIMMVLASKQINVSEYSPAQIKLTIAGSGKASKKEVLDAVMYNLKLKKPPKPDDSADALAIALTKLNEEGFN
;
A
#
# COMPACT_ATOMS: atom_id res chain seq x y z
N MET A 1 13.13 3.53 -10.94
CA MET A 1 11.95 2.64 -10.78
C MET A 1 11.06 3.18 -9.67
N ARG A 2 9.79 3.34 -9.95
CA ARG A 2 8.82 3.89 -9.00
C ARG A 2 7.78 2.84 -8.63
N ILE A 3 7.55 2.66 -7.32
CA ILE A 3 6.65 1.64 -6.79
C ILE A 3 5.53 2.31 -6.01
N ILE A 4 4.29 1.86 -6.23
CA ILE A 4 3.17 2.16 -5.36
C ILE A 4 2.87 0.95 -4.47
N GLY A 5 2.92 1.14 -3.15
CA GLY A 5 2.40 0.18 -2.19
C GLY A 5 0.97 0.54 -1.81
N ILE A 6 0.11 -0.44 -1.70
CA ILE A 6 -1.31 -0.26 -1.40
C ILE A 6 -1.75 -1.21 -0.30
N ASP A 7 -2.36 -0.66 0.74
CA ASP A 7 -3.05 -1.37 1.82
C ASP A 7 -4.57 -1.22 1.62
N PRO A 8 -5.28 -2.27 1.14
CA PRO A 8 -6.69 -2.18 0.76
C PRO A 8 -7.64 -2.07 1.95
N GLY A 9 -8.56 -1.10 1.89
CA GLY A 9 -9.70 -0.98 2.81
C GLY A 9 -10.82 -0.13 2.19
N LEU A 10 -12.07 -0.28 2.63
CA LEU A 10 -13.16 0.57 2.12
C LEU A 10 -13.16 1.95 2.78
N ALA A 11 -12.99 2.02 4.08
CA ALA A 11 -12.97 3.29 4.81
C ALA A 11 -11.68 4.08 4.52
N ARG A 12 -10.57 3.38 4.37
CA ARG A 12 -9.26 3.92 4.04
C ARG A 12 -8.51 2.96 3.16
N VAL A 13 -7.93 3.48 2.08
CA VAL A 13 -6.92 2.78 1.29
C VAL A 13 -5.60 3.48 1.58
N GLY A 14 -4.69 2.79 2.26
CA GLY A 14 -3.34 3.30 2.47
C GLY A 14 -2.55 3.26 1.15
N TYR A 15 -1.75 4.30 0.88
CA TYR A 15 -0.82 4.29 -0.25
C TYR A 15 0.54 4.85 0.15
N GLY A 16 1.58 4.36 -0.52
CA GLY A 16 2.95 4.88 -0.41
C GLY A 16 3.66 4.79 -1.75
N ILE A 17 4.29 5.89 -2.16
CA ILE A 17 5.03 6.00 -3.41
C ILE A 17 6.53 6.11 -3.10
N ILE A 18 7.29 5.14 -3.54
CA ILE A 18 8.74 5.11 -3.37
C ILE A 18 9.42 5.10 -4.74
N GLU A 19 10.43 5.93 -4.91
CA GLU A 19 11.31 5.90 -6.08
C GLU A 19 12.66 5.30 -5.69
N LEU A 20 13.13 4.37 -6.51
CA LEU A 20 14.49 3.87 -6.46
C LEU A 20 15.32 4.58 -7.52
N GLU A 21 16.25 5.41 -7.09
CA GLU A 21 17.19 6.13 -7.94
C GLU A 21 18.62 5.98 -7.40
N ASN A 22 19.55 5.48 -8.24
CA ASN A 22 20.95 5.27 -7.86
C ASN A 22 21.10 4.51 -6.52
N GLU A 23 20.36 3.41 -6.36
CA GLU A 23 20.28 2.58 -5.15
C GLU A 23 19.73 3.29 -3.89
N LYS A 24 19.23 4.52 -4.05
CA LYS A 24 18.59 5.25 -2.95
C LYS A 24 17.08 5.10 -3.01
N LYS A 25 16.50 4.76 -1.88
CA LYS A 25 15.05 4.70 -1.68
C LYS A 25 14.55 6.09 -1.27
N ILE A 26 13.77 6.71 -2.13
CA ILE A 26 13.26 8.07 -1.94
C ILE A 26 11.74 7.99 -1.74
N LEU A 27 11.26 8.46 -0.59
CA LEU A 27 9.82 8.65 -0.38
C LEU A 27 9.35 9.84 -1.22
N LEU A 28 8.45 9.61 -2.17
CA LEU A 28 7.83 10.67 -2.96
C LEU A 28 6.54 11.16 -2.34
N ASP A 29 5.66 10.23 -1.90
CA ASP A 29 4.37 10.55 -1.29
C ASP A 29 3.85 9.37 -0.47
N CYS A 30 3.02 9.65 0.53
CA CYS A 30 2.25 8.64 1.23
C CYS A 30 1.02 9.26 1.88
N GLY A 31 -0.03 8.47 2.01
CA GLY A 31 -1.28 8.93 2.59
C GLY A 31 -2.36 7.88 2.56
N VAL A 32 -3.60 8.35 2.61
CA VAL A 32 -4.78 7.50 2.51
C VAL A 32 -5.82 8.12 1.58
N ILE A 33 -6.54 7.26 0.87
CA ILE A 33 -7.81 7.60 0.22
C ILE A 33 -8.90 7.30 1.24
N GLU A 34 -9.58 8.32 1.74
CA GLU A 34 -10.66 8.16 2.71
C GLU A 34 -12.02 8.25 2.04
N THR A 35 -12.94 7.38 2.46
CA THR A 35 -14.34 7.43 2.02
C THR A 35 -15.28 7.62 3.21
N GLY A 36 -16.27 8.51 3.07
CA GLY A 36 -17.21 8.83 4.13
C GLY A 36 -18.12 7.64 4.49
N LYS A 37 -18.31 7.41 5.80
CA LYS A 37 -19.19 6.32 6.29
C LYS A 37 -20.69 6.60 6.05
N ASP A 38 -21.04 7.85 5.85
CA ASP A 38 -22.39 8.37 5.55
C ASP A 38 -22.79 8.19 4.08
N LYS A 39 -21.82 7.85 3.21
CA LYS A 39 -22.05 7.61 1.79
C LYS A 39 -22.49 6.18 1.52
N LYS A 40 -23.22 5.99 0.43
CA LYS A 40 -23.55 4.65 -0.08
C LYS A 40 -22.30 3.89 -0.49
N GLU A 41 -22.38 2.57 -0.43
CA GLU A 41 -21.22 1.70 -0.73
C GLU A 41 -20.69 1.92 -2.16
N GLU A 42 -21.59 2.00 -3.14
CA GLU A 42 -21.24 2.26 -4.53
C GLU A 42 -20.53 3.60 -4.73
N ASP A 43 -20.93 4.64 -4.01
CA ASP A 43 -20.30 5.96 -4.08
C ASP A 43 -18.88 5.93 -3.47
N ARG A 44 -18.72 5.18 -2.37
CA ARG A 44 -17.42 4.97 -1.72
C ARG A 44 -16.46 4.21 -2.64
N LEU A 45 -16.92 3.16 -3.31
CA LEU A 45 -16.14 2.41 -4.28
C LEU A 45 -15.74 3.29 -5.47
N TYR A 46 -16.64 4.15 -5.93
CA TYR A 46 -16.35 5.11 -7.00
C TYR A 46 -15.32 6.17 -6.58
N GLU A 47 -15.35 6.64 -5.33
CA GLU A 47 -14.30 7.52 -4.79
C GLU A 47 -12.92 6.85 -4.82
N ILE A 48 -12.82 5.61 -4.37
CA ILE A 48 -11.55 4.85 -4.44
C ILE A 48 -11.08 4.76 -5.89
N PHE A 49 -11.97 4.42 -6.82
CA PHE A 49 -11.66 4.37 -8.25
C PHE A 49 -11.10 5.69 -8.76
N LYS A 50 -11.79 6.79 -8.51
CA LYS A 50 -11.43 8.13 -8.96
C LYS A 50 -10.08 8.59 -8.40
N ASP A 51 -9.96 8.56 -7.07
CA ASP A 51 -8.79 9.10 -6.38
C ASP A 51 -7.53 8.26 -6.65
N LEU A 52 -7.67 6.92 -6.75
CA LEU A 52 -6.56 6.05 -7.13
C LEU A 52 -6.12 6.29 -8.59
N ASN A 53 -7.06 6.51 -9.52
CA ASN A 53 -6.73 6.89 -10.90
C ASN A 53 -5.95 8.20 -10.96
N GLU A 54 -6.37 9.21 -10.21
CA GLU A 54 -5.69 10.51 -10.15
C GLU A 54 -4.28 10.35 -9.58
N LEU A 55 -4.13 9.60 -8.49
CA LEU A 55 -2.85 9.30 -7.85
C LEU A 55 -1.88 8.60 -8.80
N ILE A 56 -2.35 7.55 -9.50
CA ILE A 56 -1.53 6.80 -10.47
C ILE A 56 -1.14 7.68 -11.66
N ASN A 57 -2.06 8.48 -12.19
CA ASN A 57 -1.75 9.39 -13.29
C ASN A 57 -0.72 10.45 -12.88
N HIS A 58 -0.76 10.91 -11.64
CA HIS A 58 0.20 11.90 -11.12
C HIS A 58 1.60 11.31 -10.93
N TRP A 59 1.69 10.17 -10.27
CA TRP A 59 2.97 9.58 -9.90
C TRP A 59 3.55 8.62 -10.94
N ASN A 60 2.70 8.07 -11.82
CA ASN A 60 3.07 7.16 -12.90
C ASN A 60 4.01 6.01 -12.42
N PRO A 61 3.56 5.16 -11.48
CA PRO A 61 4.37 4.08 -10.95
C PRO A 61 4.60 2.98 -12.00
N ASP A 62 5.80 2.38 -11.98
CA ASP A 62 6.17 1.28 -12.87
C ASP A 62 5.55 -0.05 -12.43
N VAL A 63 5.37 -0.23 -11.10
CA VAL A 63 4.85 -1.47 -10.50
C VAL A 63 4.05 -1.15 -9.25
N ALA A 64 3.07 -2.00 -8.93
CA ALA A 64 2.29 -1.95 -7.71
C ALA A 64 2.60 -3.16 -6.80
N ALA A 65 2.65 -2.90 -5.51
CA ALA A 65 2.67 -3.89 -4.46
C ALA A 65 1.40 -3.77 -3.63
N VAL A 66 0.68 -4.87 -3.40
CA VAL A 66 -0.61 -4.86 -2.71
C VAL A 66 -0.57 -5.91 -1.59
N GLU A 67 -1.15 -5.58 -0.43
CA GLU A 67 -1.31 -6.58 0.61
C GLU A 67 -2.30 -7.65 0.16
N LYS A 68 -1.90 -8.92 0.32
CA LYS A 68 -2.72 -10.08 0.00
C LYS A 68 -3.79 -10.27 1.06
N PHE A 69 -5.04 -10.28 0.62
CA PHE A 69 -6.17 -10.50 1.52
C PHE A 69 -6.26 -11.95 1.97
N PHE A 70 -6.47 -12.14 3.28
CA PHE A 70 -6.82 -13.44 3.87
C PHE A 70 -8.23 -13.38 4.44
N PHE A 71 -9.00 -14.45 4.21
CA PHE A 71 -10.36 -14.57 4.74
C PHE A 71 -10.34 -14.64 6.27
N TYR A 72 -10.68 -13.51 6.91
CA TYR A 72 -11.15 -13.52 8.28
C TYR A 72 -12.68 -13.44 8.29
N ARG A 73 -13.33 -14.26 9.10
CA ARG A 73 -14.78 -14.17 9.30
C ARG A 73 -15.11 -12.89 10.09
N SER A 74 -15.17 -11.76 9.42
CA SER A 74 -15.59 -10.49 10.01
C SER A 74 -16.60 -9.80 9.10
N SER A 75 -17.46 -8.97 9.68
CA SER A 75 -18.46 -8.19 8.93
C SER A 75 -17.83 -7.22 7.92
N THR A 76 -16.57 -6.85 8.13
CA THR A 76 -15.82 -5.93 7.24
C THR A 76 -15.18 -6.62 6.05
N THR A 77 -15.18 -7.96 6.02
CA THR A 77 -14.50 -8.75 4.97
C THR A 77 -15.02 -8.41 3.56
N ILE A 78 -16.35 -8.33 3.40
CA ILE A 78 -16.98 -8.06 2.09
C ILE A 78 -16.54 -6.69 1.56
N SER A 79 -16.62 -5.67 2.39
CA SER A 79 -16.26 -4.30 2.01
C SER A 79 -14.79 -4.17 1.60
N VAL A 80 -13.89 -4.87 2.27
CA VAL A 80 -12.46 -4.90 1.90
C VAL A 80 -12.25 -5.60 0.55
N VAL A 81 -12.93 -6.72 0.31
CA VAL A 81 -12.85 -7.46 -0.96
C VAL A 81 -13.36 -6.60 -2.13
N GLN A 82 -14.46 -5.87 -1.93
CA GLN A 82 -15.01 -4.96 -2.94
C GLN A 82 -14.01 -3.82 -3.26
N ALA A 83 -13.48 -3.16 -2.24
CA ALA A 83 -12.46 -2.11 -2.41
C ALA A 83 -11.22 -2.65 -3.14
N ARG A 84 -10.74 -3.85 -2.74
CA ARG A 84 -9.64 -4.52 -3.41
C ARG A 84 -9.94 -4.81 -4.88
N GLY A 85 -11.16 -5.25 -5.21
CA GLY A 85 -11.58 -5.46 -6.60
C GLY A 85 -11.47 -4.18 -7.44
N VAL A 86 -11.88 -3.04 -6.91
CA VAL A 86 -11.74 -1.72 -7.55
C VAL A 86 -10.27 -1.36 -7.74
N ILE A 87 -9.44 -1.53 -6.72
CA ILE A 87 -7.98 -1.28 -6.79
C ILE A 87 -7.35 -2.11 -7.91
N MET A 88 -7.61 -3.42 -7.94
CA MET A 88 -7.06 -4.31 -8.96
C MET A 88 -7.53 -3.93 -10.37
N MET A 89 -8.78 -3.51 -10.53
CA MET A 89 -9.33 -3.06 -11.80
C MET A 89 -8.61 -1.78 -12.28
N VAL A 90 -8.37 -0.81 -11.39
CA VAL A 90 -7.64 0.42 -11.73
C VAL A 90 -6.21 0.09 -12.17
N LEU A 91 -5.49 -0.73 -11.41
CA LEU A 91 -4.12 -1.12 -11.75
C LEU A 91 -4.04 -1.85 -13.10
N ALA A 92 -4.97 -2.79 -13.36
CA ALA A 92 -5.07 -3.50 -14.63
C ALA A 92 -5.38 -2.56 -15.81
N SER A 93 -6.28 -1.59 -15.62
CA SER A 93 -6.62 -0.60 -16.65
C SER A 93 -5.44 0.28 -17.05
N LYS A 94 -4.48 0.46 -16.16
CA LYS A 94 -3.22 1.20 -16.37
C LYS A 94 -2.06 0.29 -16.82
N GLN A 95 -2.31 -1.01 -16.99
CA GLN A 95 -1.29 -2.00 -17.36
C GLN A 95 -0.12 -2.07 -16.35
N ILE A 96 -0.38 -1.75 -15.08
CA ILE A 96 0.61 -1.82 -14.01
C ILE A 96 0.67 -3.26 -13.48
N ASN A 97 1.86 -3.84 -13.50
CA ASN A 97 2.10 -5.16 -12.91
C ASN A 97 1.92 -5.12 -11.39
N VAL A 98 1.24 -6.13 -10.85
CA VAL A 98 0.94 -6.21 -9.42
C VAL A 98 1.69 -7.39 -8.79
N SER A 99 2.42 -7.10 -7.71
CA SER A 99 2.95 -8.11 -6.78
C SER A 99 2.11 -8.11 -5.50
N GLU A 100 1.81 -9.29 -4.98
CA GLU A 100 0.99 -9.43 -3.76
C GLU A 100 1.78 -10.11 -2.65
N TYR A 101 1.73 -9.53 -1.44
CA TYR A 101 2.45 -10.02 -0.27
C TYR A 101 1.51 -10.25 0.91
N SER A 102 1.69 -11.38 1.60
CA SER A 102 0.98 -11.64 2.85
C SER A 102 1.53 -10.76 3.98
N PRO A 103 0.73 -10.47 5.02
CA PRO A 103 1.21 -9.75 6.20
C PRO A 103 2.48 -10.36 6.81
N ALA A 104 2.58 -11.69 6.83
CA ALA A 104 3.76 -12.38 7.36
C ALA A 104 5.00 -12.19 6.47
N GLN A 105 4.85 -12.18 5.14
CA GLN A 105 5.94 -11.87 4.22
C GLN A 105 6.43 -10.44 4.37
N ILE A 106 5.52 -9.46 4.45
CA ILE A 106 5.85 -8.05 4.67
C ILE A 106 6.66 -7.90 5.96
N LYS A 107 6.17 -8.45 7.07
CA LYS A 107 6.85 -8.40 8.37
C LYS A 107 8.23 -9.06 8.33
N LEU A 108 8.32 -10.23 7.72
CA LEU A 108 9.58 -10.95 7.58
C LEU A 108 10.60 -10.15 6.77
N THR A 109 10.19 -9.62 5.63
CA THR A 109 11.07 -8.87 4.73
C THR A 109 11.53 -7.56 5.33
N ILE A 110 10.63 -6.83 6.00
CA ILE A 110 10.91 -5.47 6.47
C ILE A 110 11.56 -5.45 7.86
N ALA A 111 11.11 -6.32 8.77
CA ALA A 111 11.56 -6.35 10.17
C ALA A 111 12.30 -7.62 10.57
N GLY A 112 12.58 -8.53 9.62
CA GLY A 112 13.35 -9.76 9.86
C GLY A 112 12.57 -10.88 10.56
N SER A 113 11.27 -10.68 10.87
CA SER A 113 10.43 -11.69 11.52
C SER A 113 8.99 -11.59 11.06
N GLY A 114 8.41 -12.72 10.62
CA GLY A 114 6.97 -12.78 10.26
C GLY A 114 6.01 -12.51 11.44
N LYS A 115 6.53 -12.51 12.67
CA LYS A 115 5.81 -12.19 13.91
C LYS A 115 6.10 -10.79 14.43
N ALA A 116 6.83 -9.96 13.67
CA ALA A 116 7.17 -8.60 14.07
C ALA A 116 5.92 -7.80 14.45
N SER A 117 6.06 -6.99 15.48
CA SER A 117 5.04 -6.05 15.93
C SER A 117 4.86 -4.91 14.92
N LYS A 118 3.75 -4.22 14.98
CA LYS A 118 3.49 -3.03 14.15
C LYS A 118 4.57 -1.95 14.37
N LYS A 119 5.05 -1.81 15.60
CA LYS A 119 6.12 -0.87 15.94
C LYS A 119 7.45 -1.23 15.27
N GLU A 120 7.84 -2.50 15.30
CA GLU A 120 9.09 -2.96 14.66
C GLU A 120 9.05 -2.75 13.14
N VAL A 121 7.89 -2.99 12.50
CA VAL A 121 7.70 -2.69 11.07
C VAL A 121 7.81 -1.19 10.80
N LEU A 122 7.17 -0.35 11.61
CA LEU A 122 7.24 1.11 11.48
C LEU A 122 8.68 1.63 11.65
N ASP A 123 9.40 1.15 12.66
CA ASP A 123 10.80 1.53 12.90
C ASP A 123 11.68 1.15 11.70
N ALA A 124 11.46 -0.02 11.13
CA ALA A 124 12.17 -0.47 9.93
C ALA A 124 11.82 0.36 8.67
N VAL A 125 10.56 0.74 8.48
CA VAL A 125 10.13 1.66 7.40
C VAL A 125 10.85 3.01 7.55
N MET A 126 10.84 3.57 8.76
CA MET A 126 11.50 4.84 9.05
C MET A 126 13.01 4.77 8.77
N TYR A 127 13.65 3.67 9.15
CA TYR A 127 15.08 3.45 8.91
C TYR A 127 15.40 3.38 7.41
N ASN A 128 14.65 2.53 6.67
CA ASN A 128 14.86 2.33 5.23
C ASN A 128 14.69 3.62 4.41
N LEU A 129 13.70 4.43 4.76
CA LEU A 129 13.38 5.68 4.07
C LEU A 129 14.00 6.92 4.72
N LYS A 130 14.82 6.74 5.78
CA LYS A 130 15.50 7.82 6.53
C LYS A 130 14.53 8.91 7.01
N LEU A 131 13.35 8.49 7.47
CA LEU A 131 12.31 9.41 7.92
C LEU A 131 12.62 9.96 9.31
N LYS A 132 12.41 11.25 9.50
CA LYS A 132 12.57 11.92 10.80
C LYS A 132 11.35 11.80 11.71
N LYS A 133 10.19 11.51 11.12
CA LYS A 133 8.89 11.36 11.80
C LYS A 133 8.12 10.21 11.17
N PRO A 134 7.30 9.49 11.96
CA PRO A 134 6.47 8.42 11.44
C PRO A 134 5.44 8.97 10.44
N PRO A 135 5.20 8.24 9.33
CA PRO A 135 4.10 8.53 8.41
C PRO A 135 2.76 8.52 9.14
N LYS A 136 1.85 9.38 8.73
CA LYS A 136 0.49 9.45 9.28
C LYS A 136 -0.52 9.60 8.14
N PRO A 137 -1.70 8.98 8.25
CA PRO A 137 -2.09 8.00 9.28
C PRO A 137 -1.33 6.67 9.16
N ASP A 138 -1.54 5.75 10.12
CA ASP A 138 -0.81 4.47 10.20
C ASP A 138 -0.92 3.63 8.92
N ASP A 139 -2.08 3.65 8.24
CA ASP A 139 -2.31 2.96 6.98
C ASP A 139 -1.28 3.35 5.88
N SER A 140 -0.77 4.59 5.93
CA SER A 140 0.28 5.02 5.01
C SER A 140 1.63 4.36 5.30
N ALA A 141 1.93 4.11 6.58
CA ALA A 141 3.15 3.38 6.97
C ALA A 141 3.06 1.90 6.56
N ASP A 142 1.88 1.29 6.69
CA ASP A 142 1.63 -0.08 6.25
C ASP A 142 1.82 -0.18 4.72
N ALA A 143 1.29 0.76 3.95
CA ALA A 143 1.48 0.84 2.50
C ALA A 143 2.95 1.04 2.08
N LEU A 144 3.72 1.83 2.84
CA LEU A 144 5.16 1.98 2.61
C LEU A 144 5.93 0.69 2.88
N ALA A 145 5.55 -0.08 3.92
CA ALA A 145 6.14 -1.38 4.18
C ALA A 145 5.88 -2.35 3.01
N ILE A 146 4.68 -2.32 2.42
CA ILE A 146 4.33 -3.11 1.24
C ILE A 146 5.20 -2.72 0.03
N ALA A 147 5.38 -1.43 -0.24
CA ALA A 147 6.23 -0.94 -1.32
C ALA A 147 7.71 -1.34 -1.13
N LEU A 148 8.23 -1.20 0.09
CA LEU A 148 9.59 -1.63 0.44
C LEU A 148 9.79 -3.13 0.30
N THR A 149 8.76 -3.95 0.57
CA THR A 149 8.82 -5.40 0.36
C THR A 149 9.11 -5.71 -1.11
N LYS A 150 8.47 -5.01 -2.03
CA LYS A 150 8.72 -5.17 -3.47
C LYS A 150 10.15 -4.76 -3.85
N LEU A 151 10.66 -3.66 -3.31
CA LEU A 151 12.05 -3.24 -3.55
C LEU A 151 13.06 -4.28 -3.08
N ASN A 152 12.84 -4.85 -1.89
CA ASN A 152 13.74 -5.87 -1.34
C ASN A 152 13.69 -7.18 -2.17
N GLU A 153 12.53 -7.55 -2.72
CA GLU A 153 12.39 -8.70 -3.63
C GLU A 153 13.22 -8.50 -4.92
N GLU A 154 13.31 -7.27 -5.41
CA GLU A 154 14.14 -6.90 -6.57
C GLU A 154 15.65 -6.82 -6.24
N GLY A 155 16.06 -7.11 -5.00
CA GLY A 155 17.45 -7.13 -4.55
C GLY A 155 17.99 -5.81 -3.99
N PHE A 156 17.11 -4.85 -3.73
CA PHE A 156 17.47 -3.55 -3.13
C PHE A 156 17.13 -3.52 -1.64
N ASN A 157 18.02 -4.10 -0.81
CA ASN A 157 17.88 -4.20 0.65
C ASN A 157 18.31 -2.92 1.40
#